data_f085e67570798059e10951fb485b3316
#
_entry.id   f085e67570798059e10951fb485b3316
#
_cell.length_a   1.000
_cell.length_b   1.000
_cell.length_c   1.000
_cell.angle_alpha   90.00
_cell.angle_beta   90.00
_cell.angle_gamma   90.00
#
_symmetry.space_group_name_H-M   'P 1'
#
loop_
_entity.id
_entity.type
_entity.pdbx_description
1 polymer ?
#
loop_
_entity_poly.entity_id
_entity_poly.type
_entity_poly.pdbx_seq_one_letter_code
_entity_poly.pdbx_strand_id
1 'polypeptide(L)'
;SGLVRLDEEAGAVIATYNAFAGSLVREHGLRIGVDPDSTLITGARAWQIAVRIVEERTAPLPVDRPGAAASVLLALEGALSENLLTVDEAAERLDELVALMEGIGSVRGCRTLVRGAPEALTARLGMLEAVAAYRDYKRRHALLDFGDQIALGCRIAEEAPEVARQLRERHRAVLLDEFQDTSVAQIRLLSALFAGSGVTAV
;
A
#
# COMPACT_ATOMS: atom_id res chain seq x y z
N SER A 1 -4.54 19.22 -1.46
CA SER A 1 -5.24 19.58 -0.22
C SER A 1 -6.73 19.38 -0.41
N GLY A 2 -7.20 18.12 -0.30
CA GLY A 2 -8.62 17.80 -0.38
C GLY A 2 -9.26 18.03 0.99
N LEU A 3 -10.00 19.12 1.15
CA LEU A 3 -10.88 19.37 2.27
C LEU A 3 -12.09 18.43 2.15
N VAL A 4 -12.19 17.44 3.04
CA VAL A 4 -13.43 16.73 3.26
C VAL A 4 -14.38 17.67 4.00
N ARG A 5 -15.39 18.17 3.35
CA ARG A 5 -16.56 18.75 4.01
C ARG A 5 -17.60 17.66 4.13
N LEU A 6 -17.90 17.28 5.36
CA LEU A 6 -19.12 16.54 5.66
C LEU A 6 -20.25 17.56 5.60
N ASP A 7 -21.09 17.48 4.59
CA ASP A 7 -22.32 18.26 4.52
C ASP A 7 -23.38 17.49 5.31
N GLU A 8 -23.49 17.83 6.60
CA GLU A 8 -24.38 17.11 7.54
C GLU A 8 -25.87 17.24 7.15
N GLU A 9 -26.24 18.25 6.38
CA GLU A 9 -27.61 18.47 5.94
C GLU A 9 -28.05 17.55 4.76
N ALA A 10 -27.08 17.07 3.96
CA ALA A 10 -27.40 16.25 2.78
C ALA A 10 -27.21 14.73 3.00
N GLY A 11 -26.63 14.31 4.12
CA GLY A 11 -26.33 12.89 4.38
C GLY A 11 -25.27 12.28 3.45
N ALA A 12 -24.68 13.07 2.56
CA ALA A 12 -23.63 12.61 1.64
C ALA A 12 -22.22 12.77 2.26
N VAL A 13 -21.39 11.74 2.13
CA VAL A 13 -19.99 11.76 2.54
C VAL A 13 -19.12 11.91 1.29
N ILE A 14 -18.32 12.97 1.21
CA ILE A 14 -17.35 13.20 0.16
C ILE A 14 -15.96 13.04 0.77
N ALA A 15 -15.17 12.10 0.30
CA ALA A 15 -13.85 11.81 0.83
C ALA A 15 -12.91 11.26 -0.24
N THR A 16 -11.61 11.48 -0.09
CA THR A 16 -10.61 10.70 -0.84
C THR A 16 -10.57 9.26 -0.31
N TYR A 17 -10.09 8.32 -1.12
CA TYR A 17 -9.92 6.92 -0.69
C TYR A 17 -9.14 6.80 0.63
N ASN A 18 -8.05 7.56 0.76
CA ASN A 18 -7.23 7.55 1.97
C ASN A 18 -7.95 8.15 3.19
N ALA A 19 -8.68 9.25 3.00
CA ALA A 19 -9.46 9.86 4.08
C ALA A 19 -10.58 8.94 4.57
N PHE A 20 -11.24 8.26 3.64
CA PHE A 20 -12.27 7.26 3.95
C PHE A 20 -11.67 6.06 4.70
N ALA A 21 -10.58 5.47 4.19
CA ALA A 21 -9.88 4.37 4.85
C ALA A 21 -9.35 4.77 6.23
N GLY A 22 -8.78 5.97 6.36
CA GLY A 22 -8.33 6.50 7.65
C GLY A 22 -9.46 6.69 8.65
N SER A 23 -10.68 7.10 8.22
CA SER A 23 -11.85 7.14 9.11
C SER A 23 -12.27 5.76 9.56
N LEU A 24 -12.26 4.79 8.64
CA LEU A 24 -12.58 3.39 8.93
C LEU A 24 -11.63 2.78 9.97
N VAL A 25 -10.32 3.06 9.83
CA VAL A 25 -9.31 2.59 10.79
C VAL A 25 -9.52 3.23 12.17
N ARG A 26 -9.77 4.53 12.25
CA ARG A 26 -10.04 5.20 13.54
C ARG A 26 -11.29 4.66 14.22
N GLU A 27 -12.35 4.39 13.47
CA GLU A 27 -13.63 3.95 14.03
C GLU A 27 -13.63 2.45 14.40
N HIS A 28 -12.96 1.63 13.60
CA HIS A 28 -13.07 0.17 13.71
C HIS A 28 -11.73 -0.55 13.93
N GLY A 29 -10.59 0.16 13.95
CA GLY A 29 -9.25 -0.44 14.06
C GLY A 29 -9.04 -1.34 15.26
N LEU A 30 -9.65 -1.01 16.41
CA LEU A 30 -9.60 -1.87 17.61
C LEU A 30 -10.13 -3.28 17.37
N ARG A 31 -11.06 -3.48 16.44
CA ARG A 31 -11.60 -4.81 16.10
C ARG A 31 -10.57 -5.77 15.50
N ILE A 32 -9.55 -5.20 14.88
CA ILE A 32 -8.43 -5.93 14.25
C ILE A 32 -7.10 -5.71 14.98
N GLY A 33 -7.16 -5.19 16.22
CA GLY A 33 -5.98 -4.99 17.08
C GLY A 33 -5.10 -3.80 16.68
N VAL A 34 -5.65 -2.82 15.98
CA VAL A 34 -4.95 -1.57 15.59
C VAL A 34 -5.32 -0.46 16.55
N ASP A 35 -4.30 0.23 17.06
CA ASP A 35 -4.49 1.40 17.92
C ASP A 35 -5.12 2.55 17.13
N PRO A 36 -6.31 3.05 17.52
CA PRO A 36 -6.97 4.16 16.84
C PRO A 36 -6.19 5.47 16.93
N ASP A 37 -5.31 5.62 17.92
CA ASP A 37 -4.44 6.78 18.11
C ASP A 37 -3.13 6.69 17.31
N SER A 38 -3.01 5.69 16.43
CA SER A 38 -1.86 5.57 15.53
C SER A 38 -1.65 6.86 14.73
N THR A 39 -0.39 7.31 14.68
CA THR A 39 -0.03 8.57 14.04
C THR A 39 0.16 8.40 12.53
N LEU A 40 -0.58 9.16 11.74
CA LEU A 40 -0.36 9.22 10.29
C LEU A 40 0.95 9.97 9.99
N ILE A 41 1.87 9.31 9.30
CA ILE A 41 3.10 9.91 8.80
C ILE A 41 2.97 10.27 7.31
N THR A 42 3.59 11.38 6.93
CA THR A 42 3.62 11.87 5.55
C THR A 42 5.04 11.92 5.00
N GLY A 43 5.19 12.22 3.72
CA GLY A 43 6.42 12.09 2.96
C GLY A 43 7.73 12.44 3.67
N ALA A 44 7.84 13.61 4.30
CA ALA A 44 9.08 14.02 4.98
C ALA A 44 9.43 13.10 6.17
N ARG A 45 8.43 12.70 6.97
CA ARG A 45 8.66 11.81 8.11
C ARG A 45 8.96 10.39 7.67
N ALA A 46 8.22 9.90 6.67
CA ALA A 46 8.48 8.59 6.07
C ALA A 46 9.91 8.52 5.52
N TRP A 47 10.36 9.58 4.83
CA TRP A 47 11.72 9.65 4.29
C TRP A 47 12.79 9.65 5.39
N GLN A 48 12.61 10.41 6.46
CA GLN A 48 13.53 10.40 7.61
C GLN A 48 13.66 9.01 8.25
N ILE A 49 12.54 8.30 8.39
CA ILE A 49 12.54 6.92 8.92
C ILE A 49 13.27 5.98 7.94
N ALA A 50 12.99 6.09 6.64
CA ALA A 50 13.63 5.27 5.63
C ALA A 50 15.15 5.49 5.59
N VAL A 51 15.63 6.74 5.67
CA VAL A 51 17.07 7.05 5.75
C VAL A 51 17.69 6.41 6.99
N ARG A 52 17.07 6.56 8.15
CA ARG A 52 17.56 5.93 9.39
C ARG A 52 17.68 4.42 9.25
N ILE A 53 16.67 3.75 8.71
CA ILE A 53 16.68 2.30 8.51
C ILE A 53 17.83 1.89 7.58
N VAL A 54 18.03 2.64 6.51
CA VAL A 54 19.13 2.39 5.56
C VAL A 54 20.50 2.56 6.24
N GLU A 55 20.69 3.61 7.06
CA GLU A 55 21.95 3.91 7.74
C GLU A 55 22.26 2.95 8.89
N GLU A 56 21.26 2.46 9.60
CA GLU A 56 21.42 1.50 10.70
C GLU A 56 21.71 0.06 10.22
N ARG A 57 21.60 -0.21 8.92
CA ARG A 57 21.86 -1.56 8.37
C ARG A 57 23.35 -1.83 8.27
N THR A 58 23.71 -3.06 8.66
CA THR A 58 25.06 -3.58 8.49
C THR A 58 25.26 -4.31 7.15
N ALA A 59 24.18 -4.86 6.58
CA ALA A 59 24.22 -5.52 5.28
C ALA A 59 24.23 -4.49 4.15
N PRO A 60 25.06 -4.66 3.11
CA PRO A 60 25.11 -3.76 1.96
C PRO A 60 23.77 -3.75 1.21
N LEU A 61 23.39 -2.59 0.73
CA LEU A 61 22.21 -2.43 -0.13
C LEU A 61 22.66 -2.31 -1.59
N PRO A 62 21.78 -2.64 -2.54
CA PRO A 62 22.06 -2.50 -3.98
C PRO A 62 22.26 -1.05 -4.44
N VAL A 63 22.06 -0.08 -3.54
CA VAL A 63 22.16 1.36 -3.80
C VAL A 63 23.08 2.00 -2.76
N ASP A 64 24.21 2.54 -3.19
CA ASP A 64 25.29 2.98 -2.30
C ASP A 64 24.97 4.26 -1.50
N ARG A 65 24.14 5.16 -2.04
CA ARG A 65 23.81 6.43 -1.38
C ARG A 65 22.58 6.29 -0.49
N PRO A 66 22.67 6.58 0.84
CA PRO A 66 21.56 6.41 1.77
C PRO A 66 20.25 7.09 1.33
N GLY A 67 20.32 8.33 0.87
CA GLY A 67 19.14 9.04 0.39
C GLY A 67 18.50 8.43 -0.86
N ALA A 68 19.30 7.90 -1.79
CA ALA A 68 18.79 7.18 -2.95
C ALA A 68 18.20 5.83 -2.55
N ALA A 69 18.85 5.09 -1.65
CA ALA A 69 18.35 3.84 -1.11
C ALA A 69 17.00 4.05 -0.36
N ALA A 70 16.89 5.11 0.44
CA ALA A 70 15.64 5.47 1.11
C ALA A 70 14.51 5.78 0.11
N SER A 71 14.80 6.46 -1.00
CA SER A 71 13.82 6.71 -2.06
C SER A 71 13.36 5.42 -2.74
N VAL A 72 14.30 4.49 -3.02
CA VAL A 72 13.97 3.17 -3.60
C VAL A 72 13.15 2.35 -2.60
N LEU A 73 13.51 2.36 -1.31
CA LEU A 73 12.75 1.69 -0.25
C LEU A 73 11.31 2.16 -0.24
N LEU A 74 11.08 3.49 -0.19
CA LEU A 74 9.72 4.05 -0.14
C LEU A 74 8.92 3.79 -1.42
N ALA A 75 9.56 3.85 -2.58
CA ALA A 75 8.90 3.52 -3.85
C ALA A 75 8.49 2.04 -3.90
N LEU A 76 9.36 1.14 -3.43
CA LEU A 76 9.05 -0.30 -3.36
C LEU A 76 7.94 -0.57 -2.34
N GLU A 77 8.02 0.02 -1.14
CA GLU A 77 6.97 -0.08 -0.12
C GLU A 77 5.61 0.40 -0.65
N GLY A 78 5.58 1.55 -1.33
CA GLY A 78 4.36 2.06 -1.97
C GLY A 78 3.78 1.07 -2.97
N ALA A 79 4.61 0.52 -3.86
CA ALA A 79 4.17 -0.48 -4.85
C ALA A 79 3.64 -1.77 -4.20
N LEU A 80 4.25 -2.23 -3.11
CA LEU A 80 3.76 -3.40 -2.36
C LEU A 80 2.43 -3.11 -1.68
N SER A 81 2.29 -1.94 -1.06
CA SER A 81 1.06 -1.52 -0.38
C SER A 81 -0.10 -1.32 -1.36
N GLU A 82 0.13 -0.71 -2.52
CA GLU A 82 -0.87 -0.54 -3.58
C GLU A 82 -1.40 -1.86 -4.14
N ASN A 83 -0.60 -2.93 -4.04
CA ASN A 83 -0.96 -4.27 -4.48
C ASN A 83 -1.29 -5.23 -3.33
N LEU A 84 -1.29 -4.76 -2.07
CA LEU A 84 -1.52 -5.55 -0.85
C LEU A 84 -0.56 -6.74 -0.73
N LEU A 85 0.69 -6.57 -1.16
CA LEU A 85 1.67 -7.65 -1.10
C LEU A 85 2.44 -7.62 0.23
N THR A 86 2.60 -8.79 0.81
CA THR A 86 3.59 -9.01 1.87
C THR A 86 5.01 -8.99 1.28
N VAL A 87 6.02 -8.90 2.16
CA VAL A 87 7.42 -8.97 1.73
C VAL A 87 7.75 -10.34 1.16
N ASP A 88 7.20 -11.41 1.74
CA ASP A 88 7.46 -12.79 1.31
C ASP A 88 6.83 -13.06 -0.07
N GLU A 89 5.57 -12.67 -0.28
CA GLU A 89 4.93 -12.75 -1.60
C GLU A 89 5.65 -11.93 -2.66
N ALA A 90 6.20 -10.77 -2.28
CA ALA A 90 6.98 -9.95 -3.19
C ALA A 90 8.32 -10.62 -3.55
N ALA A 91 8.98 -11.27 -2.58
CA ALA A 91 10.21 -12.03 -2.82
C ALA A 91 9.96 -13.16 -3.82
N GLU A 92 8.94 -13.99 -3.58
CA GLU A 92 8.57 -15.08 -4.48
C GLU A 92 8.30 -14.59 -5.91
N ARG A 93 7.51 -13.53 -6.05
CA ARG A 93 7.19 -12.97 -7.39
C ARG A 93 8.40 -12.36 -8.08
N LEU A 94 9.30 -11.71 -7.33
CA LEU A 94 10.52 -11.14 -7.91
C LEU A 94 11.48 -12.24 -8.36
N ASP A 95 11.62 -13.33 -7.60
CA ASP A 95 12.44 -14.48 -7.98
C ASP A 95 11.90 -15.16 -9.26
N GLU A 96 10.58 -15.35 -9.34
CA GLU A 96 9.93 -15.88 -10.55
C GLU A 96 10.18 -14.97 -11.77
N LEU A 97 10.08 -13.65 -11.59
CA LEU A 97 10.32 -12.69 -12.66
C LEU A 97 11.79 -12.64 -13.08
N VAL A 98 12.75 -12.77 -12.16
CA VAL A 98 14.18 -12.88 -12.48
C VAL A 98 14.40 -14.10 -13.35
N ALA A 99 13.92 -15.28 -12.94
CA ALA A 99 14.07 -16.51 -13.68
C ALA A 99 13.42 -16.43 -15.08
N LEU A 100 12.26 -15.80 -15.19
CA LEU A 100 11.58 -15.55 -16.45
C LEU A 100 12.40 -14.65 -17.38
N MET A 101 12.92 -13.53 -16.88
CA MET A 101 13.72 -12.60 -17.67
C MET A 101 15.03 -13.22 -18.15
N GLU A 102 15.69 -13.99 -17.31
CA GLU A 102 16.89 -14.76 -17.67
C GLU A 102 16.57 -15.81 -18.76
N GLY A 103 15.45 -16.52 -18.61
CA GLY A 103 14.95 -17.47 -19.60
C GLY A 103 14.71 -16.83 -20.96
N ILE A 104 14.02 -15.68 -21.01
CA ILE A 104 13.81 -14.91 -22.24
C ILE A 104 15.15 -14.41 -22.81
N GLY A 105 16.06 -13.94 -21.97
CA GLY A 105 17.39 -13.47 -22.39
C GLY A 105 18.28 -14.54 -22.99
N SER A 106 18.03 -15.80 -22.68
CA SER A 106 18.73 -16.96 -23.25
C SER A 106 18.28 -17.30 -24.68
N VAL A 107 17.07 -16.85 -25.07
CA VAL A 107 16.54 -17.10 -26.41
C VAL A 107 17.25 -16.23 -27.43
N ARG A 108 17.65 -16.84 -28.58
CA ARG A 108 18.38 -16.15 -29.66
C ARG A 108 17.59 -14.92 -30.16
N GLY A 109 18.20 -13.76 -30.08
CA GLY A 109 17.60 -12.48 -30.50
C GLY A 109 16.80 -11.73 -29.44
N CYS A 110 16.50 -12.34 -28.29
CA CYS A 110 15.67 -11.71 -27.23
C CYS A 110 16.49 -11.02 -26.14
N ARG A 111 17.80 -11.21 -26.07
CA ARG A 111 18.68 -10.63 -25.02
C ARG A 111 18.56 -9.12 -24.88
N THR A 112 18.34 -8.40 -25.97
CA THR A 112 18.20 -6.94 -25.93
C THR A 112 16.86 -6.47 -25.40
N LEU A 113 15.81 -7.30 -25.47
CA LEU A 113 14.46 -6.99 -24.99
C LEU A 113 14.40 -6.94 -23.46
N VAL A 114 15.22 -7.77 -22.79
CA VAL A 114 15.23 -7.88 -21.31
C VAL A 114 16.52 -7.32 -20.70
N ARG A 115 17.27 -6.49 -21.45
CA ARG A 115 18.54 -5.92 -20.97
C ARG A 115 18.34 -5.14 -19.68
N GLY A 116 19.08 -5.49 -18.64
CA GLY A 116 19.06 -4.85 -17.33
C GLY A 116 17.82 -5.19 -16.47
N ALA A 117 16.87 -5.97 -16.98
CA ALA A 117 15.69 -6.35 -16.21
C ALA A 117 16.02 -7.32 -15.05
N PRO A 118 16.80 -8.41 -15.27
CA PRO A 118 17.18 -9.30 -14.16
C PRO A 118 17.93 -8.56 -13.05
N GLU A 119 18.88 -7.72 -13.40
CA GLU A 119 19.67 -6.94 -12.44
C GLU A 119 18.79 -5.97 -11.64
N ALA A 120 17.85 -5.29 -12.31
CA ALA A 120 16.93 -4.38 -11.66
C ALA A 120 15.94 -5.10 -10.71
N LEU A 121 15.50 -6.31 -11.06
CA LEU A 121 14.66 -7.14 -10.20
C LEU A 121 15.43 -7.68 -9.01
N THR A 122 16.66 -8.17 -9.23
CA THR A 122 17.56 -8.62 -8.15
C THR A 122 17.89 -7.49 -7.17
N ALA A 123 18.08 -6.27 -7.68
CA ALA A 123 18.27 -5.10 -6.82
C ALA A 123 17.00 -4.82 -5.95
N ARG A 124 15.79 -5.03 -6.47
CA ARG A 124 14.57 -4.92 -5.65
C ARG A 124 14.50 -6.01 -4.58
N LEU A 125 14.86 -7.25 -4.90
CA LEU A 125 14.98 -8.33 -3.91
C LEU A 125 15.90 -7.92 -2.75
N GLY A 126 17.08 -7.37 -3.04
CA GLY A 126 18.02 -6.89 -2.03
C GLY A 126 17.49 -5.74 -1.16
N MET A 127 16.43 -5.05 -1.58
CA MET A 127 15.78 -3.99 -0.80
C MET A 127 14.67 -4.51 0.13
N LEU A 128 14.16 -5.72 -0.07
CA LEU A 128 12.97 -6.23 0.65
C LEU A 128 13.18 -6.33 2.17
N GLU A 129 14.38 -6.66 2.62
CA GLU A 129 14.68 -6.66 4.06
C GLU A 129 14.61 -5.24 4.67
N ALA A 130 14.99 -4.21 3.90
CA ALA A 130 14.86 -2.82 4.35
C ALA A 130 13.37 -2.41 4.40
N VAL A 131 12.55 -2.88 3.46
CA VAL A 131 11.10 -2.70 3.48
C VAL A 131 10.49 -3.39 4.71
N ALA A 132 10.89 -4.63 5.00
CA ALA A 132 10.45 -5.35 6.19
C ALA A 132 10.78 -4.58 7.48
N ALA A 133 12.01 -4.07 7.58
CA ALA A 133 12.44 -3.27 8.72
C ALA A 133 11.65 -1.95 8.85
N TYR A 134 11.31 -1.29 7.72
CA TYR A 134 10.50 -0.10 7.71
C TYR A 134 9.06 -0.38 8.19
N ARG A 135 8.42 -1.45 7.71
CA ARG A 135 7.09 -1.90 8.17
C ARG A 135 7.10 -2.22 9.66
N ASP A 136 8.16 -2.92 10.12
CA ASP A 136 8.32 -3.27 11.52
C ASP A 136 8.53 -2.04 12.42
N TYR A 137 9.29 -1.05 11.95
CA TYR A 137 9.45 0.23 12.63
C TYR A 137 8.11 0.95 12.76
N LYS A 138 7.34 1.08 11.69
CA LYS A 138 6.00 1.70 11.73
C LYS A 138 5.11 1.02 12.76
N ARG A 139 5.03 -0.32 12.72
CA ARG A 139 4.21 -1.11 13.64
C ARG A 139 4.60 -0.89 15.11
N ARG A 140 5.90 -0.95 15.43
CA ARG A 140 6.39 -0.78 16.81
C ARG A 140 6.16 0.62 17.38
N HIS A 141 6.03 1.63 16.54
CA HIS A 141 5.85 3.01 16.96
C HIS A 141 4.43 3.54 16.73
N ALA A 142 3.46 2.67 16.47
CA ALA A 142 2.09 3.02 16.12
C ALA A 142 2.01 4.12 15.03
N LEU A 143 2.79 3.94 13.95
CA LEU A 143 2.83 4.82 12.80
C LEU A 143 2.12 4.18 11.61
N LEU A 144 1.33 4.96 10.89
CA LEU A 144 0.66 4.56 9.67
C LEU A 144 0.99 5.53 8.55
N ASP A 145 1.19 5.04 7.35
CA ASP A 145 1.13 5.85 6.13
C ASP A 145 -0.19 5.62 5.37
N PHE A 146 -0.35 6.25 4.22
CA PHE A 146 -1.57 6.13 3.43
C PHE A 146 -1.81 4.71 2.90
N GLY A 147 -0.74 3.98 2.56
CA GLY A 147 -0.82 2.58 2.15
C GLY A 147 -1.33 1.69 3.28
N ASP A 148 -0.82 1.91 4.51
CA ASP A 148 -1.28 1.18 5.69
C ASP A 148 -2.77 1.41 5.95
N GLN A 149 -3.27 2.65 5.79
CA GLN A 149 -4.69 2.95 6.00
C GLN A 149 -5.58 2.15 5.06
N ILE A 150 -5.22 2.05 3.77
CA ILE A 150 -5.97 1.25 2.79
C ILE A 150 -5.89 -0.24 3.14
N ALA A 151 -4.71 -0.76 3.43
CA ALA A 151 -4.51 -2.17 3.77
C ALA A 151 -5.28 -2.57 5.04
N LEU A 152 -5.25 -1.73 6.08
CA LEU A 152 -6.02 -1.94 7.31
C LEU A 152 -7.52 -1.82 7.06
N GLY A 153 -7.96 -0.91 6.20
CA GLY A 153 -9.35 -0.82 5.75
C GLY A 153 -9.82 -2.11 5.08
N CYS A 154 -9.01 -2.73 4.23
CA CYS A 154 -9.30 -4.03 3.63
C CYS A 154 -9.45 -5.11 4.72
N ARG A 155 -8.52 -5.17 5.67
CA ARG A 155 -8.59 -6.12 6.79
C ARG A 155 -9.86 -5.93 7.63
N ILE A 156 -10.23 -4.69 7.94
CA ILE A 156 -11.49 -4.40 8.66
C ILE A 156 -12.69 -4.93 7.88
N ALA A 157 -12.73 -4.70 6.56
CA ALA A 157 -13.83 -5.18 5.72
C ALA A 157 -13.94 -6.71 5.67
N GLU A 158 -12.79 -7.41 5.72
CA GLU A 158 -12.70 -8.88 5.66
C GLU A 158 -12.92 -9.53 7.03
N GLU A 159 -12.31 -8.98 8.09
CA GLU A 159 -12.34 -9.56 9.44
C GLU A 159 -13.57 -9.13 10.28
N ALA A 160 -14.23 -8.01 9.91
CA ALA A 160 -15.41 -7.48 10.58
C ALA A 160 -16.59 -7.23 9.59
N PRO A 161 -17.24 -8.28 9.08
CA PRO A 161 -18.26 -8.16 8.03
C PRO A 161 -19.48 -7.32 8.44
N GLU A 162 -19.73 -7.15 9.74
CA GLU A 162 -20.77 -6.26 10.25
C GLU A 162 -20.48 -4.79 9.91
N VAL A 163 -19.21 -4.37 9.82
CA VAL A 163 -18.83 -3.01 9.41
C VAL A 163 -19.26 -2.77 7.97
N ALA A 164 -18.93 -3.70 7.07
CA ALA A 164 -19.33 -3.60 5.66
C ALA A 164 -20.88 -3.56 5.52
N ARG A 165 -21.61 -4.34 6.33
CA ARG A 165 -23.08 -4.30 6.34
C ARG A 165 -23.60 -2.94 6.79
N GLN A 166 -23.09 -2.38 7.89
CA GLN A 166 -23.49 -1.06 8.40
C GLN A 166 -23.23 0.05 7.38
N LEU A 167 -22.08 -0.01 6.70
CA LEU A 167 -21.74 0.96 5.66
C LEU A 167 -22.71 0.88 4.47
N ARG A 168 -23.09 -0.33 4.03
CA ARG A 168 -24.07 -0.51 2.95
C ARG A 168 -25.48 -0.03 3.34
N GLU A 169 -25.88 -0.20 4.59
CA GLU A 169 -27.14 0.32 5.10
C GLU A 169 -27.16 1.86 5.13
N ARG A 170 -26.00 2.46 5.48
CA ARG A 170 -25.83 3.92 5.56
C ARG A 170 -25.68 4.56 4.18
N HIS A 171 -24.95 3.90 3.27
CA HIS A 171 -24.61 4.42 1.94
C HIS A 171 -25.29 3.57 0.85
N ARG A 172 -26.47 3.98 0.40
CA ARG A 172 -27.25 3.24 -0.61
C ARG A 172 -26.71 3.40 -2.04
N ALA A 173 -25.95 4.46 -2.28
CA ALA A 173 -25.26 4.73 -3.55
C ALA A 173 -23.84 5.19 -3.26
N VAL A 174 -22.89 4.69 -4.03
CA VAL A 174 -21.46 5.07 -3.98
C VAL A 174 -21.05 5.55 -5.35
N LEU A 175 -20.51 6.76 -5.41
CA LEU A 175 -19.97 7.34 -6.64
C LEU A 175 -18.46 7.41 -6.51
N LEU A 176 -17.75 6.87 -7.50
CA LEU A 176 -16.29 6.84 -7.56
C LEU A 176 -15.85 7.75 -8.71
N ASP A 177 -15.10 8.78 -8.38
CA ASP A 177 -14.47 9.68 -9.34
C ASP A 177 -13.04 9.23 -9.63
N GLU A 178 -12.56 9.47 -10.85
CA GLU A 178 -11.21 9.10 -11.32
C GLU A 178 -10.91 7.59 -11.12
N PHE A 179 -11.89 6.74 -11.39
CA PHE A 179 -11.75 5.30 -11.14
C PHE A 179 -10.59 4.65 -11.89
N GLN A 180 -10.20 5.19 -13.06
CA GLN A 180 -9.05 4.71 -13.84
C GLN A 180 -7.72 4.81 -13.09
N ASP A 181 -7.60 5.71 -12.11
CA ASP A 181 -6.38 5.91 -11.31
C ASP A 181 -6.40 5.11 -9.99
N THR A 182 -7.40 4.22 -9.83
CA THR A 182 -7.59 3.47 -8.60
C THR A 182 -6.62 2.28 -8.49
N SER A 183 -5.91 2.17 -7.37
CA SER A 183 -5.00 1.05 -7.11
C SER A 183 -5.75 -0.26 -6.82
N VAL A 184 -5.05 -1.39 -6.94
CA VAL A 184 -5.59 -2.73 -6.59
C VAL A 184 -6.11 -2.76 -5.16
N ALA A 185 -5.37 -2.17 -4.22
CA ALA A 185 -5.76 -2.10 -2.80
C ALA A 185 -7.07 -1.31 -2.61
N GLN A 186 -7.21 -0.19 -3.29
CA GLN A 186 -8.43 0.63 -3.23
C GLN A 186 -9.63 -0.08 -3.83
N ILE A 187 -9.46 -0.75 -4.97
CA ILE A 187 -10.51 -1.57 -5.59
C ILE A 187 -10.94 -2.69 -4.63
N ARG A 188 -9.97 -3.37 -4.01
CA ARG A 188 -10.25 -4.46 -3.06
C ARG A 188 -11.03 -3.95 -1.85
N LEU A 189 -10.61 -2.80 -1.28
CA LEU A 189 -11.32 -2.16 -0.17
C LEU A 189 -12.80 -1.88 -0.52
N LEU A 190 -13.02 -1.20 -1.66
CA LEU A 190 -14.37 -0.84 -2.08
C LEU A 190 -15.22 -2.07 -2.40
N SER A 191 -14.64 -3.07 -3.06
CA SER A 191 -15.32 -4.33 -3.38
C SER A 191 -15.71 -5.09 -2.11
N ALA A 192 -14.83 -5.15 -1.10
CA ALA A 192 -15.13 -5.81 0.16
C ALA A 192 -16.25 -5.09 0.95
N LEU A 193 -16.24 -3.76 0.93
CA LEU A 193 -17.23 -2.96 1.66
C LEU A 193 -18.58 -2.90 0.96
N PHE A 194 -18.59 -2.71 -0.37
CA PHE A 194 -19.79 -2.32 -1.13
C PHE A 194 -20.26 -3.34 -2.17
N ALA A 195 -19.77 -4.59 -2.11
CA ALA A 195 -20.27 -5.65 -2.97
C ALA A 195 -21.81 -5.79 -2.84
N GLY A 196 -22.50 -5.73 -3.97
CA GLY A 196 -23.97 -5.79 -4.02
C GLY A 196 -24.69 -4.46 -3.76
N SER A 197 -23.98 -3.35 -3.57
CA SER A 197 -24.56 -1.99 -3.51
C SER A 197 -24.56 -1.32 -4.87
N GLY A 198 -25.31 -0.22 -5.01
CA GLY A 198 -25.27 0.63 -6.19
C GLY A 198 -23.97 1.43 -6.25
N VAL A 199 -22.97 0.93 -6.98
CA VAL A 199 -21.66 1.62 -7.21
C VAL A 199 -21.63 2.11 -8.65
N THR A 200 -21.31 3.38 -8.84
CA THR A 200 -21.09 3.99 -10.15
C THR A 200 -19.69 4.57 -10.18
N ALA A 201 -18.90 4.22 -11.19
CA ALA A 201 -17.55 4.71 -11.40
C ALA A 201 -17.48 5.58 -12.66
N VAL A 202 -16.73 6.69 -12.59
CA VAL A 202 -16.53 7.65 -13.66
C VAL A 202 -15.02 7.83 -13.88
#